data_260a6f5b984eec8234b9fccf719218a7
#
_entry.id   260a6f5b984eec8234b9fccf719218a7
#
_cell.length_a   1.000
_cell.length_b   1.000
_cell.length_c   1.000
_cell.angle_alpha   90.00
_cell.angle_beta   90.00
_cell.angle_gamma   90.00
#
_symmetry.space_group_name_H-M   'P 1'
#
loop_
_entity.id
_entity.type
_entity.pdbx_description
1 polymer ?
#
loop_
_entity_poly.entity_id
_entity_poly.type
_entity_poly.pdbx_seq_one_letter_code
_entity_poly.pdbx_strand_id
1 'polypeptide(L)'
;IVKFSSMKMPIKFYLFILIPLILFNCGRSEKKKIEFQEDKLNHILDSYVESGVYPFLYARIEGESGTVYEHTVTNKSLLGNLKVDGDTWIRIWSMSKLVTISVAMDLIEENKLSLSDPVTKYIPEFKDLKVAADKSRKSISQLTEIDNDCPHTLVDMDSIMLVKHLFNHTAGFYYTY
;
A
#
# COMPACT_ATOMS: atom_id res chain seq x y z
N ILE A 1 -46.87 -55.28 28.53
CA ILE A 1 -46.63 -54.73 27.16
C ILE A 1 -46.88 -53.24 27.24
N VAL A 2 -45.79 -52.44 27.31
CA VAL A 2 -45.84 -50.97 27.35
C VAL A 2 -45.86 -50.46 25.88
N LYS A 3 -47.03 -49.90 25.47
CA LYS A 3 -47.13 -49.21 24.17
C LYS A 3 -46.48 -47.86 24.22
N PHE A 4 -45.34 -47.68 23.53
CA PHE A 4 -44.78 -46.38 23.26
C PHE A 4 -45.61 -45.59 22.22
N SER A 5 -46.32 -44.58 22.66
CA SER A 5 -47.08 -43.68 21.79
C SER A 5 -46.08 -42.82 21.09
N SER A 6 -45.99 -42.88 19.75
CA SER A 6 -45.18 -42.02 18.90
C SER A 6 -45.72 -40.58 18.95
N MET A 7 -45.08 -39.71 19.72
CA MET A 7 -45.41 -38.32 19.82
C MET A 7 -44.76 -37.58 18.63
N LYS A 8 -45.58 -37.28 17.61
CA LYS A 8 -45.12 -36.44 16.46
C LYS A 8 -44.98 -35.00 16.94
N MET A 9 -43.74 -34.59 17.20
CA MET A 9 -43.45 -33.18 17.49
C MET A 9 -43.71 -32.30 16.26
N PRO A 10 -44.39 -31.14 16.42
CA PRO A 10 -44.68 -30.27 15.29
C PRO A 10 -43.39 -29.67 14.73
N ILE A 11 -43.31 -29.53 13.39
CA ILE A 11 -42.16 -29.00 12.63
C ILE A 11 -41.63 -27.69 13.21
N LYS A 12 -42.49 -26.86 13.79
CA LYS A 12 -42.11 -25.60 14.47
C LYS A 12 -41.15 -25.80 15.66
N PHE A 13 -41.16 -26.97 16.30
CA PHE A 13 -40.29 -27.27 17.44
C PHE A 13 -38.87 -27.62 16.98
N TYR A 14 -38.72 -28.23 15.80
CA TYR A 14 -37.39 -28.47 15.19
C TYR A 14 -36.74 -27.18 14.70
N LEU A 15 -37.54 -26.23 14.22
CA LEU A 15 -37.04 -24.93 13.79
C LEU A 15 -36.42 -24.12 14.97
N PHE A 16 -37.04 -24.23 16.17
CA PHE A 16 -36.58 -23.53 17.38
C PHE A 16 -35.27 -24.10 17.97
N ILE A 17 -34.99 -25.39 17.71
CA ILE A 17 -33.75 -26.05 18.16
C ILE A 17 -32.60 -25.84 17.14
N LEU A 18 -32.91 -25.73 15.84
CA LEU A 18 -31.91 -25.57 14.78
C LEU A 18 -31.33 -24.13 14.70
N ILE A 19 -32.13 -23.13 15.02
CA ILE A 19 -31.71 -21.71 14.98
C ILE A 19 -30.54 -21.41 15.94
N PRO A 20 -30.54 -21.80 17.23
CA PRO A 20 -29.41 -21.55 18.12
C PRO A 20 -28.17 -22.36 17.76
N LEU A 21 -28.29 -23.54 17.11
CA LEU A 21 -27.12 -24.30 16.66
C LEU A 21 -26.36 -23.60 15.51
N ILE A 22 -27.07 -22.87 14.66
CA ILE A 22 -26.44 -22.09 13.57
C ILE A 22 -25.76 -20.83 14.10
N LEU A 23 -26.31 -20.21 15.16
CA LEU A 23 -25.75 -19.00 15.76
C LEU A 23 -24.49 -19.26 16.61
N PHE A 24 -24.29 -20.50 17.11
CA PHE A 24 -23.08 -20.85 17.86
C PHE A 24 -21.86 -21.20 16.99
N ASN A 25 -22.01 -21.27 15.67
CA ASN A 25 -20.92 -21.60 14.77
C ASN A 25 -20.19 -20.35 14.22
N CYS A 26 -20.33 -19.23 14.90
CA CYS A 26 -19.41 -18.11 14.71
C CYS A 26 -18.09 -18.51 15.37
N GLY A 27 -17.32 -19.32 14.67
CA GLY A 27 -16.01 -19.77 15.08
C GLY A 27 -15.16 -18.53 15.40
N ARG A 28 -14.82 -18.38 16.67
CA ARG A 28 -13.82 -17.43 17.14
C ARG A 28 -12.56 -17.80 16.36
N SER A 29 -12.27 -17.03 15.30
CA SER A 29 -11.01 -17.17 14.57
C SER A 29 -9.91 -17.03 15.60
N GLU A 30 -9.24 -18.14 15.92
CA GLU A 30 -8.03 -18.08 16.74
C GLU A 30 -7.08 -17.15 15.99
N LYS A 31 -6.85 -15.96 16.56
CA LYS A 31 -5.84 -15.03 16.05
C LYS A 31 -4.53 -15.82 16.09
N LYS A 32 -4.07 -16.28 14.93
CA LYS A 32 -2.80 -16.98 14.81
C LYS A 32 -1.73 -16.06 15.36
N LYS A 33 -1.14 -16.43 16.51
CA LYS A 33 -0.08 -15.64 17.11
C LYS A 33 1.08 -15.64 16.12
N ILE A 34 1.42 -14.48 15.59
CA ILE A 34 2.60 -14.33 14.75
C ILE A 34 3.80 -14.41 15.70
N GLU A 35 4.58 -15.47 15.54
CA GLU A 35 5.82 -15.65 16.27
C GLU A 35 6.95 -15.01 15.45
N PHE A 36 7.51 -13.94 16.00
CA PHE A 36 8.64 -13.25 15.36
C PHE A 36 9.92 -13.99 15.66
N GLN A 37 10.70 -14.26 14.61
CA GLN A 37 12.07 -14.79 14.74
C GLN A 37 13.04 -13.58 14.78
N GLU A 38 13.10 -12.92 15.93
CA GLU A 38 13.87 -11.68 16.12
C GLU A 38 15.33 -11.82 15.72
N ASP A 39 16.00 -12.89 16.18
CA ASP A 39 17.42 -13.12 15.87
C ASP A 39 17.68 -13.23 14.37
N LYS A 40 16.76 -13.88 13.65
CA LYS A 40 16.88 -14.02 12.21
C LYS A 40 16.67 -12.69 11.49
N LEU A 41 15.71 -11.91 11.96
CA LEU A 41 15.42 -10.58 11.41
C LEU A 41 16.58 -9.63 11.69
N ASN A 42 17.10 -9.60 12.91
CA ASN A 42 18.28 -8.82 13.28
C ASN A 42 19.47 -9.17 12.38
N HIS A 43 19.77 -10.46 12.25
CA HIS A 43 20.90 -10.91 11.42
C HIS A 43 20.77 -10.45 9.96
N ILE A 44 19.55 -10.45 9.40
CA ILE A 44 19.31 -9.96 8.04
C ILE A 44 19.58 -8.45 7.96
N LEU A 45 19.05 -7.66 8.88
CA LEU A 45 19.22 -6.20 8.89
C LEU A 45 20.70 -5.82 9.09
N ASP A 46 21.37 -6.49 10.03
CA ASP A 46 22.80 -6.28 10.32
C ASP A 46 23.65 -6.54 9.08
N SER A 47 23.38 -7.62 8.36
CA SER A 47 24.15 -8.01 7.17
C SER A 47 24.13 -6.95 6.06
N TYR A 48 23.02 -6.25 5.88
CA TYR A 48 22.92 -5.17 4.90
C TYR A 48 23.75 -3.94 5.29
N VAL A 49 23.84 -3.64 6.56
CA VAL A 49 24.64 -2.52 7.06
C VAL A 49 26.13 -2.88 7.10
N GLU A 50 26.46 -4.11 7.53
CA GLU A 50 27.83 -4.62 7.54
C GLU A 50 28.42 -4.73 6.14
N SER A 51 27.61 -5.08 5.15
CA SER A 51 28.04 -5.10 3.73
C SER A 51 28.30 -3.71 3.14
N GLY A 52 27.96 -2.63 3.86
CA GLY A 52 28.13 -1.25 3.42
C GLY A 52 27.08 -0.75 2.43
N VAL A 53 26.02 -1.52 2.17
CA VAL A 53 24.91 -1.12 1.27
C VAL A 53 24.15 0.05 1.86
N TYR A 54 23.91 0.02 3.18
CA TYR A 54 23.21 1.08 3.89
C TYR A 54 24.06 1.63 5.04
N PRO A 55 24.05 2.95 5.28
CA PRO A 55 24.75 3.54 6.43
C PRO A 55 24.09 3.17 7.77
N PHE A 56 22.79 2.94 7.77
CA PHE A 56 22.03 2.45 8.90
C PHE A 56 20.72 1.82 8.45
N LEU A 57 20.13 1.01 9.32
CA LEU A 57 18.74 0.57 9.24
C LEU A 57 18.10 0.73 10.61
N TYR A 58 16.87 1.22 10.61
CA TYR A 58 15.98 1.25 11.77
C TYR A 58 14.68 0.55 11.37
N ALA A 59 14.28 -0.44 12.12
CA ALA A 59 13.06 -1.18 11.91
C ALA A 59 12.22 -1.20 13.19
N ARG A 60 10.93 -0.89 13.07
CA ARG A 60 9.98 -0.92 14.17
C ARG A 60 8.65 -1.49 13.71
N ILE A 61 8.07 -2.37 14.49
CA ILE A 61 6.75 -2.95 14.27
C ILE A 61 5.89 -2.64 15.48
N GLU A 62 4.78 -1.97 15.23
CA GLU A 62 3.79 -1.66 16.24
C GLU A 62 2.64 -2.65 16.19
N GLY A 63 2.19 -3.10 17.35
CA GLY A 63 0.98 -3.88 17.54
C GLY A 63 -0.09 -3.09 18.31
N GLU A 64 -1.24 -3.72 18.55
CA GLU A 64 -2.33 -3.11 19.34
C GLU A 64 -1.91 -2.71 20.76
N SER A 65 -0.93 -3.41 21.34
CA SER A 65 -0.45 -3.21 22.71
C SER A 65 0.87 -2.43 22.80
N GLY A 66 1.37 -1.89 21.71
CA GLY A 66 2.63 -1.15 21.64
C GLY A 66 3.67 -1.81 20.74
N THR A 67 4.93 -1.43 20.90
CA THR A 67 6.05 -1.93 20.08
C THR A 67 6.24 -3.44 20.28
N VAL A 68 6.15 -4.18 19.17
CA VAL A 68 6.35 -5.64 19.12
C VAL A 68 7.80 -5.98 18.78
N TYR A 69 8.43 -5.13 17.98
CA TYR A 69 9.81 -5.31 17.53
C TYR A 69 10.44 -3.95 17.28
N GLU A 70 11.68 -3.79 17.68
CA GLU A 70 12.49 -2.61 17.38
C GLU A 70 13.96 -3.03 17.27
N HIS A 71 14.61 -2.63 16.17
CA HIS A 71 16.02 -2.90 15.96
C HIS A 71 16.68 -1.74 15.21
N THR A 72 17.89 -1.40 15.64
CA THR A 72 18.72 -0.37 15.01
C THR A 72 20.10 -0.91 14.78
N VAL A 73 20.60 -0.79 13.57
CA VAL A 73 21.99 -1.09 13.22
C VAL A 73 22.60 0.08 12.45
N THR A 74 23.84 0.42 12.77
CA THR A 74 24.57 1.56 12.19
C THR A 74 25.96 1.14 11.75
N ASN A 75 26.39 1.63 10.59
CA ASN A 75 27.77 1.50 10.13
C ASN A 75 28.62 2.64 10.72
N LYS A 76 29.38 2.32 11.76
CA LYS A 76 30.20 3.29 12.48
C LYS A 76 31.27 3.95 11.60
N SER A 77 31.75 3.26 10.57
CA SER A 77 32.73 3.81 9.63
C SER A 77 32.17 4.93 8.76
N LEU A 78 30.85 4.90 8.48
CA LEU A 78 30.16 5.91 7.68
C LEU A 78 29.54 7.02 8.54
N LEU A 79 29.02 6.68 9.70
CA LEU A 79 28.24 7.60 10.55
C LEU A 79 28.98 8.08 11.79
N GLY A 80 30.15 7.50 12.12
CA GLY A 80 30.86 7.82 13.36
C GLY A 80 30.00 7.49 14.58
N ASN A 81 29.80 8.47 15.44
CA ASN A 81 29.03 8.35 16.68
C ASN A 81 27.58 8.85 16.53
N LEU A 82 27.08 9.03 15.32
CA LEU A 82 25.69 9.45 15.09
C LEU A 82 24.73 8.39 15.66
N LYS A 83 23.86 8.84 16.56
CA LYS A 83 22.80 7.99 17.10
C LYS A 83 21.64 7.96 16.10
N VAL A 84 21.16 6.75 15.82
CA VAL A 84 19.94 6.51 15.00
C VAL A 84 18.93 5.80 15.88
N ASP A 85 17.73 6.34 15.94
CA ASP A 85 16.59 5.82 16.69
C ASP A 85 15.27 6.26 16.06
N GLY A 86 14.15 6.00 16.76
CA GLY A 86 12.81 6.35 16.30
C GLY A 86 12.56 7.83 16.12
N ASP A 87 13.39 8.69 16.71
CA ASP A 87 13.28 10.16 16.59
C ASP A 87 14.20 10.73 15.51
N THR A 88 14.91 9.87 14.79
CA THR A 88 15.81 10.29 13.70
C THR A 88 15.03 10.83 12.51
N TRP A 89 15.33 12.05 12.11
CA TRP A 89 14.71 12.69 10.95
C TRP A 89 15.26 12.15 9.64
N ILE A 90 14.38 11.63 8.81
CA ILE A 90 14.70 11.09 7.48
C ILE A 90 13.80 11.67 6.39
N ARG A 91 14.29 11.66 5.17
CA ARG A 91 13.46 11.98 4.02
C ARG A 91 12.59 10.77 3.68
N ILE A 92 11.26 10.93 3.69
CA ILE A 92 10.32 9.84 3.41
C ILE A 92 10.05 9.63 1.91
N TRP A 93 10.62 10.47 1.05
CA TRP A 93 10.55 10.36 -0.41
C TRP A 93 9.11 10.06 -0.91
N SER A 94 8.93 9.00 -1.69
CA SER A 94 7.64 8.62 -2.27
C SER A 94 6.56 8.28 -1.23
N MET A 95 6.90 8.00 0.01
CA MET A 95 5.92 7.82 1.08
C MET A 95 5.11 9.09 1.36
N SER A 96 5.62 10.27 0.99
CA SER A 96 4.87 11.53 1.01
C SER A 96 3.59 11.47 0.17
N LYS A 97 3.52 10.58 -0.82
CA LYS A 97 2.32 10.39 -1.64
C LYS A 97 1.13 9.92 -0.82
N LEU A 98 1.35 9.08 0.20
CA LEU A 98 0.29 8.63 1.10
C LEU A 98 -0.33 9.80 1.87
N VAL A 99 0.49 10.71 2.36
CA VAL A 99 0.03 11.93 3.04
C VAL A 99 -0.77 12.81 2.08
N THR A 100 -0.23 13.03 0.87
CA THR A 100 -0.90 13.84 -0.16
C THR A 100 -2.25 13.25 -0.56
N ILE A 101 -2.32 11.92 -0.75
CA ILE A 101 -3.58 11.24 -1.09
C ILE A 101 -4.58 11.33 0.07
N SER A 102 -4.13 11.17 1.32
CA SER A 102 -5.02 11.31 2.48
C SER A 102 -5.67 12.69 2.57
N VAL A 103 -4.89 13.76 2.37
CA VAL A 103 -5.42 15.14 2.33
C VAL A 103 -6.37 15.32 1.14
N ALA A 104 -6.05 14.75 -0.01
CA ALA A 104 -6.92 14.84 -1.19
C ALA A 104 -8.22 14.05 -1.02
N MET A 105 -8.22 12.94 -0.28
CA MET A 105 -9.43 12.20 0.08
C MET A 105 -10.33 13.00 1.02
N ASP A 106 -9.75 13.74 1.97
CA ASP A 106 -10.48 14.67 2.83
C ASP A 106 -11.21 15.75 2.00
N LEU A 107 -10.53 16.33 1.00
CA LEU A 107 -11.15 17.27 0.06
C LEU A 107 -12.28 16.64 -0.76
N ILE A 108 -12.20 15.34 -1.07
CA ILE A 108 -13.27 14.62 -1.77
C ILE A 108 -14.47 14.43 -0.85
N GLU A 109 -14.27 14.09 0.43
CA GLU A 109 -15.34 13.98 1.42
C GLU A 109 -16.06 15.30 1.63
N GLU A 110 -15.31 16.41 1.58
CA GLU A 110 -15.87 17.77 1.65
C GLU A 110 -16.52 18.26 0.33
N ASN A 111 -16.56 17.42 -0.73
CA ASN A 111 -17.05 17.78 -2.07
C ASN A 111 -16.30 18.94 -2.74
N LYS A 112 -15.06 19.21 -2.35
CA LYS A 112 -14.18 20.21 -2.96
C LYS A 112 -13.37 19.67 -4.14
N LEU A 113 -13.22 18.35 -4.21
CA LEU A 113 -12.50 17.61 -5.24
C LEU A 113 -13.33 16.39 -5.67
N SER A 114 -13.27 16.00 -6.94
CA SER A 114 -13.86 14.75 -7.43
C SER A 114 -12.85 13.96 -8.25
N LEU A 115 -12.83 12.64 -8.07
CA LEU A 115 -11.98 11.73 -8.83
C LEU A 115 -12.31 11.74 -10.34
N SER A 116 -13.53 12.12 -10.71
CA SER A 116 -14.01 12.26 -12.10
C SER A 116 -13.80 13.64 -12.71
N ASP A 117 -13.31 14.61 -11.93
CA ASP A 117 -13.02 15.93 -12.47
C ASP A 117 -11.81 15.89 -13.40
N PRO A 118 -11.86 16.68 -14.50
CA PRO A 118 -10.68 16.96 -15.30
C PRO A 118 -9.60 17.65 -14.47
N VAL A 119 -8.35 17.23 -14.59
CA VAL A 119 -7.23 17.90 -13.91
C VAL A 119 -7.13 19.37 -14.32
N THR A 120 -7.48 19.69 -15.54
CA THR A 120 -7.50 21.08 -16.08
C THR A 120 -8.48 22.02 -15.36
N LYS A 121 -9.43 21.49 -14.58
CA LYS A 121 -10.30 22.28 -13.72
C LYS A 121 -9.50 22.98 -12.60
N TYR A 122 -8.42 22.35 -12.14
CA TYR A 122 -7.59 22.81 -11.03
C TYR A 122 -6.24 23.34 -11.51
N ILE A 123 -5.71 22.77 -12.60
CA ILE A 123 -4.43 23.12 -13.21
C ILE A 123 -4.68 23.35 -14.71
N PRO A 124 -5.11 24.58 -15.10
CA PRO A 124 -5.46 24.89 -16.49
C PRO A 124 -4.33 24.66 -17.49
N GLU A 125 -3.07 24.77 -17.05
CA GLU A 125 -1.86 24.59 -17.86
C GLU A 125 -1.76 23.15 -18.43
N PHE A 126 -2.43 22.18 -17.81
CA PHE A 126 -2.44 20.80 -18.28
C PHE A 126 -3.22 20.62 -19.59
N LYS A 127 -3.95 21.65 -20.03
CA LYS A 127 -4.64 21.66 -21.32
C LYS A 127 -3.69 21.47 -22.50
N ASP A 128 -2.48 22.02 -22.40
CA ASP A 128 -1.51 22.05 -23.50
C ASP A 128 -0.49 20.91 -23.43
N LEU A 129 -0.68 19.95 -22.51
CA LEU A 129 0.18 18.78 -22.42
C LEU A 129 0.03 17.89 -23.65
N LYS A 130 1.16 17.36 -24.11
CA LYS A 130 1.24 16.42 -25.24
C LYS A 130 1.72 15.07 -24.72
N VAL A 131 1.35 14.02 -25.43
CA VAL A 131 1.80 12.66 -25.16
C VAL A 131 2.96 12.33 -26.10
N ALA A 132 4.04 11.79 -25.54
CA ALA A 132 5.13 11.24 -26.32
C ALA A 132 4.68 9.90 -26.93
N ALA A 133 4.51 9.84 -28.24
CA ALA A 133 4.18 8.63 -28.97
C ALA A 133 5.44 8.07 -29.63
N ASP A 134 5.79 6.85 -29.31
CA ASP A 134 6.83 6.11 -30.03
C ASP A 134 6.23 5.46 -31.27
N LYS A 135 6.86 5.69 -32.42
CA LYS A 135 6.50 5.05 -33.69
C LYS A 135 6.74 3.53 -33.66
N SER A 136 7.65 3.04 -32.84
CA SER A 136 8.03 1.61 -32.79
C SER A 136 7.13 0.78 -31.90
N ARG A 137 6.25 1.37 -31.08
CA ARG A 137 5.42 0.69 -30.07
C ARG A 137 6.19 -0.27 -29.15
N LYS A 138 7.48 -0.03 -28.91
CA LYS A 138 8.24 -0.82 -27.96
C LYS A 138 7.73 -0.50 -26.55
N SER A 139 7.43 -1.54 -25.80
CA SER A 139 7.09 -1.43 -24.38
C SER A 139 8.23 -0.75 -23.62
N ILE A 140 7.90 0.12 -22.66
CA ILE A 140 8.89 0.77 -21.77
C ILE A 140 9.81 -0.27 -21.10
N SER A 141 9.33 -1.50 -20.85
CA SER A 141 10.15 -2.61 -20.34
C SER A 141 11.26 -3.09 -21.26
N GLN A 142 11.28 -2.65 -22.52
CA GLN A 142 12.29 -3.00 -23.52
C GLN A 142 13.31 -1.87 -23.75
N LEU A 143 13.13 -0.74 -23.09
CA LEU A 143 14.08 0.39 -23.10
C LEU A 143 15.13 0.12 -22.00
N THR A 144 16.20 -0.59 -22.36
CA THR A 144 17.31 -0.90 -21.44
C THR A 144 18.28 0.26 -21.22
N GLU A 145 18.17 1.31 -22.02
CA GLU A 145 18.91 2.56 -21.90
C GLU A 145 17.94 3.71 -22.19
N ILE A 146 18.01 4.77 -21.39
CA ILE A 146 17.35 6.04 -21.70
C ILE A 146 18.15 6.67 -22.83
N ASP A 147 17.78 6.30 -24.05
CA ASP A 147 18.34 6.92 -25.24
C ASP A 147 17.71 8.32 -25.35
N ASN A 148 18.53 9.36 -25.15
CA ASN A 148 18.12 10.75 -25.35
C ASN A 148 17.71 11.01 -26.81
N ASP A 149 18.02 10.11 -27.72
CA ASP A 149 17.62 10.11 -29.13
C ASP A 149 16.40 9.24 -29.44
N CYS A 150 15.61 8.84 -28.42
CA CYS A 150 14.39 8.10 -28.67
C CYS A 150 13.47 8.94 -29.59
N PRO A 151 13.23 8.53 -30.87
CA PRO A 151 12.45 9.32 -31.81
C PRO A 151 10.97 9.25 -31.40
N HIS A 152 10.56 10.18 -30.57
CA HIS A 152 9.17 10.36 -30.19
C HIS A 152 8.55 11.54 -30.94
N THR A 153 7.30 11.40 -31.29
CA THR A 153 6.47 12.51 -31.76
C THR A 153 5.53 12.93 -30.63
N LEU A 154 5.37 14.22 -30.44
CA LEU A 154 4.39 14.74 -29.51
C LEU A 154 3.02 14.78 -30.22
N VAL A 155 2.07 14.07 -29.65
CA VAL A 155 0.69 14.03 -30.13
C VAL A 155 -0.27 14.58 -29.07
N ASP A 156 -1.46 14.97 -29.50
CA ASP A 156 -2.50 15.35 -28.56
C ASP A 156 -2.96 14.16 -27.72
N MET A 157 -3.44 14.43 -26.51
CA MET A 157 -4.01 13.38 -25.67
C MET A 157 -5.32 12.86 -26.29
N ASP A 158 -5.47 11.55 -26.38
CA ASP A 158 -6.70 10.89 -26.88
C ASP A 158 -7.85 10.98 -25.86
N SER A 159 -7.55 11.26 -24.59
CA SER A 159 -8.53 11.33 -23.52
C SER A 159 -8.17 12.41 -22.51
N ILE A 160 -9.20 12.91 -21.81
CA ILE A 160 -9.03 13.91 -20.78
C ILE A 160 -8.39 13.26 -19.54
N MET A 161 -7.33 13.88 -19.01
CA MET A 161 -6.73 13.48 -17.76
C MET A 161 -7.65 13.84 -16.59
N LEU A 162 -8.09 12.82 -15.83
CA LEU A 162 -8.93 12.98 -14.67
C LEU A 162 -8.10 12.87 -13.39
N VAL A 163 -8.59 13.45 -12.30
CA VAL A 163 -7.96 13.39 -10.96
C VAL A 163 -7.63 11.95 -10.55
N LYS A 164 -8.54 10.97 -10.81
CA LYS A 164 -8.29 9.55 -10.52
C LYS A 164 -7.02 9.00 -11.18
N HIS A 165 -6.62 9.53 -12.34
CA HIS A 165 -5.42 9.05 -13.05
C HIS A 165 -4.13 9.47 -12.33
N LEU A 166 -4.15 10.57 -11.57
CA LEU A 166 -3.05 10.97 -10.69
C LEU A 166 -2.98 10.06 -9.46
N PHE A 167 -4.13 9.70 -8.88
CA PHE A 167 -4.22 8.85 -7.68
C PHE A 167 -3.73 7.43 -7.92
N ASN A 168 -4.02 6.86 -9.08
CA ASN A 168 -3.69 5.46 -9.42
C ASN A 168 -2.45 5.31 -10.31
N HIS A 169 -1.69 6.40 -10.50
CA HIS A 169 -0.48 6.43 -11.34
C HIS A 169 -0.69 6.05 -12.82
N THR A 170 -1.88 6.33 -13.39
CA THR A 170 -2.17 6.08 -14.81
C THR A 170 -2.17 7.35 -15.64
N ALA A 171 -1.69 8.47 -15.11
CA ALA A 171 -1.62 9.75 -15.82
C ALA A 171 -0.51 9.84 -16.87
N GLY A 172 0.39 8.86 -16.93
CA GLY A 172 1.44 8.79 -17.95
C GLY A 172 2.67 9.67 -17.69
N PHE A 173 2.80 10.27 -16.51
CA PHE A 173 4.00 11.03 -16.16
C PHE A 173 5.21 10.11 -15.95
N TYR A 174 6.34 10.55 -16.46
CA TYR A 174 7.61 9.87 -16.35
C TYR A 174 8.62 10.70 -15.55
N TYR A 175 9.56 10.03 -14.87
CA TYR A 175 10.67 10.70 -14.20
C TYR A 175 11.80 10.93 -15.20
N THR A 176 12.24 12.18 -15.34
CA THR A 176 13.53 12.49 -15.97
C THR A 176 14.55 12.64 -14.86
N TYR A 177 15.61 11.85 -14.89
CA TYR A 177 16.76 11.96 -14.00
C TYR A 177 17.88 12.70 -14.70
#